data_473d810ef2788588767aa87dc677ada7
#
_entry.id   473d810ef2788588767aa87dc677ada7
#
_cell.length_a   1.000
_cell.length_b   1.000
_cell.length_c   1.000
_cell.angle_alpha   90.00
_cell.angle_beta   90.00
_cell.angle_gamma   90.00
#
_symmetry.space_group_name_H-M   'P 1'
#
loop_
_entity.id
_entity.type
_entity.pdbx_description
1 polymer ?
#
loop_
_entity_poly.entity_id
_entity_poly.type
_entity_poly.pdbx_seq_one_letter_code
_entity_poly.pdbx_strand_id
1 'polypeptide(L)'
;TEKISYNDIDIVLVTGKISNSLNEDMYSKLIEEFNLKFHLLSMEDDKFLHLLEICPLTRAMLNKFVCSKPITIPSGKLLDKNHIKFLLMMPKDLLEVKASSRAFFDNLRRLITIEKFLKNNSLDIDAINNELKASVNERLYNQIRNNEEIEKNTVSFLRKIMKNKI
;
A
#
# COMPACT_ATOMS: atom_id res chain seq x y z
N THR A 1 -3.59 -7.83 25.44
CA THR A 1 -2.66 -7.88 24.27
C THR A 1 -3.48 -8.27 23.06
N GLU A 2 -3.82 -7.28 22.21
CA GLU A 2 -4.41 -7.57 20.90
C GLU A 2 -3.44 -8.44 20.11
N LYS A 3 -3.89 -9.64 19.72
CA LYS A 3 -3.17 -10.44 18.74
C LYS A 3 -3.29 -9.72 17.38
N ILE A 4 -2.28 -8.95 17.02
CA ILE A 4 -2.16 -8.43 15.67
C ILE A 4 -1.74 -9.61 14.80
N SER A 5 -2.69 -10.19 14.05
CA SER A 5 -2.34 -11.21 13.06
C SER A 5 -1.78 -10.48 11.84
N TYR A 6 -0.47 -10.52 11.66
CA TYR A 6 0.17 -10.12 10.41
C TYR A 6 -0.02 -11.25 9.40
N ASN A 7 -0.50 -10.91 8.20
CA ASN A 7 -0.59 -11.90 7.12
C ASN A 7 0.77 -12.11 6.44
N ASP A 8 1.59 -11.06 6.40
CA ASP A 8 2.92 -11.02 5.79
C ASP A 8 3.74 -9.85 6.35
N ILE A 9 5.03 -9.90 6.14
CA ILE A 9 5.98 -8.84 6.49
C ILE A 9 6.56 -8.28 5.19
N ASP A 10 6.30 -7.00 4.93
CA ASP A 10 6.89 -6.30 3.79
C ASP A 10 8.33 -5.90 4.12
N ILE A 11 9.27 -6.35 3.29
CA ILE A 11 10.69 -5.98 3.37
C ILE A 11 11.08 -5.26 2.09
N VAL A 12 11.66 -4.09 2.22
CA VAL A 12 12.26 -3.37 1.09
C VAL A 12 13.77 -3.42 1.24
N LEU A 13 14.43 -4.10 0.30
CA LEU A 13 15.89 -4.16 0.20
C LEU A 13 16.37 -3.07 -0.76
N VAL A 14 17.07 -2.08 -0.23
CA VAL A 14 17.66 -0.99 -1.01
C VAL A 14 19.15 -1.19 -1.09
N THR A 15 19.70 -1.31 -2.30
CA THR A 15 21.12 -1.59 -2.55
C THR A 15 21.65 -0.82 -3.74
N GLY A 16 23.00 -0.63 -3.84
CA GLY A 16 23.63 0.02 -5.00
C GLY A 16 23.52 -0.80 -6.29
N LYS A 17 23.41 -2.13 -6.21
CA LYS A 17 23.18 -3.04 -7.35
C LYS A 17 22.32 -4.21 -6.94
N ILE A 18 21.35 -4.54 -7.76
CA ILE A 18 20.49 -5.71 -7.57
C ILE A 18 21.07 -6.87 -8.40
N SER A 19 21.20 -8.06 -7.75
CA SER A 19 21.39 -9.33 -8.45
C SER A 19 20.20 -10.23 -8.16
N ASN A 20 19.80 -11.06 -9.12
CA ASN A 20 18.70 -12.00 -8.91
C ASN A 20 19.03 -13.03 -7.82
N SER A 21 20.29 -13.47 -7.75
CA SER A 21 20.76 -14.40 -6.71
C SER A 21 20.61 -13.81 -5.30
N LEU A 22 20.86 -12.52 -5.09
CA LEU A 22 20.73 -11.88 -3.80
C LEU A 22 19.31 -11.96 -3.24
N ASN A 23 18.31 -11.77 -4.10
CA ASN A 23 16.91 -11.84 -3.70
C ASN A 23 16.49 -13.25 -3.31
N GLU A 24 16.89 -14.25 -4.10
CA GLU A 24 16.57 -15.66 -3.84
C GLU A 24 17.25 -16.15 -2.54
N ASP A 25 18.53 -15.81 -2.36
CA ASP A 25 19.30 -16.18 -1.16
C ASP A 25 18.72 -15.53 0.11
N MET A 26 18.37 -14.24 0.04
CA MET A 26 17.76 -13.56 1.19
C MET A 26 16.37 -14.11 1.51
N TYR A 27 15.53 -14.32 0.52
CA TYR A 27 14.18 -14.84 0.72
C TYR A 27 14.22 -16.25 1.36
N SER A 28 15.08 -17.13 0.86
CA SER A 28 15.27 -18.47 1.41
C SER A 28 15.72 -18.44 2.87
N LYS A 29 16.72 -17.63 3.19
CA LYS A 29 17.22 -17.47 4.57
C LYS A 29 16.15 -16.90 5.52
N LEU A 30 15.37 -15.92 5.09
CA LEU A 30 14.31 -15.35 5.92
C LEU A 30 13.21 -16.38 6.22
N ILE A 31 12.82 -17.19 5.24
CA ILE A 31 11.84 -18.28 5.46
C ILE A 31 12.40 -19.33 6.40
N GLU A 32 13.64 -19.80 6.17
CA GLU A 32 14.28 -20.80 7.00
C GLU A 32 14.43 -20.36 8.46
N GLU A 33 14.81 -19.10 8.70
CA GLU A 33 15.07 -18.58 10.04
C GLU A 33 13.80 -18.25 10.82
N PHE A 34 12.80 -17.65 10.17
CA PHE A 34 11.64 -17.11 10.86
C PHE A 34 10.34 -17.89 10.65
N ASN A 35 10.27 -18.76 9.66
CA ASN A 35 9.04 -19.49 9.26
C ASN A 35 7.81 -18.56 9.11
N LEU A 36 8.03 -17.37 8.54
CA LEU A 36 7.00 -16.35 8.31
C LEU A 36 6.86 -16.09 6.82
N LYS A 37 5.72 -15.52 6.42
CA LYS A 37 5.55 -15.02 5.06
C LYS A 37 6.18 -13.64 4.92
N PHE A 38 7.07 -13.52 3.95
CA PHE A 38 7.70 -12.26 3.60
C PHE A 38 7.32 -11.84 2.19
N HIS A 39 7.12 -10.56 2.02
CA HIS A 39 7.04 -9.92 0.72
C HIS A 39 8.30 -9.07 0.54
N LEU A 40 9.24 -9.58 -0.25
CA LEU A 40 10.54 -8.94 -0.48
C LEU A 40 10.49 -8.13 -1.78
N LEU A 41 10.70 -6.84 -1.67
CA LEU A 41 10.86 -5.92 -2.79
C LEU A 41 12.28 -5.37 -2.79
N SER A 42 13.04 -5.61 -3.87
CA SER A 42 14.39 -5.10 -4.02
C SER A 42 14.47 -3.98 -5.03
N MET A 43 15.21 -2.94 -4.71
CA MET A 43 15.42 -1.83 -5.64
C MET A 43 16.78 -1.14 -5.42
N GLU A 44 17.25 -0.47 -6.44
CA GLU A 44 18.46 0.33 -6.37
C GLU A 44 18.21 1.64 -5.64
N ASP A 45 19.24 2.16 -4.98
CA ASP A 45 19.18 3.37 -4.14
C ASP A 45 18.55 4.56 -4.87
N ASP A 46 19.01 4.83 -6.09
CA ASP A 46 18.53 5.97 -6.88
C ASP A 46 17.05 5.82 -7.25
N LYS A 47 16.62 4.60 -7.59
CA LYS A 47 15.21 4.30 -7.89
C LYS A 47 14.34 4.45 -6.64
N PHE A 48 14.84 4.00 -5.50
CA PHE A 48 14.12 4.14 -4.24
C PHE A 48 13.92 5.60 -3.87
N LEU A 49 14.99 6.41 -3.91
CA LEU A 49 14.93 7.85 -3.63
C LEU A 49 13.98 8.57 -4.58
N HIS A 50 14.07 8.26 -5.88
CA HIS A 50 13.15 8.82 -6.87
C HIS A 50 11.69 8.44 -6.59
N LEU A 51 11.40 7.18 -6.24
CA LEU A 51 10.05 6.76 -5.86
C LEU A 51 9.54 7.49 -4.62
N LEU A 52 10.40 7.83 -3.66
CA LEU A 52 10.00 8.64 -2.51
C LEU A 52 9.54 10.05 -2.89
N GLU A 53 10.02 10.59 -4.01
CA GLU A 53 9.61 11.91 -4.49
C GLU A 53 8.29 11.87 -5.28
N ILE A 54 8.08 10.85 -6.12
CA ILE A 54 6.98 10.81 -7.08
C ILE A 54 5.81 9.89 -6.67
N CYS A 55 6.05 8.89 -5.82
CA CYS A 55 5.08 7.84 -5.53
C CYS A 55 4.40 8.02 -4.17
N PRO A 56 3.10 8.34 -4.14
CA PRO A 56 2.34 8.45 -2.90
C PRO A 56 2.33 7.17 -2.07
N LEU A 57 2.30 6.01 -2.72
CA LEU A 57 2.22 4.72 -2.04
C LEU A 57 3.53 4.38 -1.33
N THR A 58 4.67 4.52 -2.03
CA THR A 58 6.00 4.32 -1.43
C THR A 58 6.21 5.25 -0.25
N ARG A 59 5.80 6.51 -0.38
CA ARG A 59 5.91 7.51 0.67
C ARG A 59 5.05 7.18 1.89
N ALA A 60 3.82 6.70 1.69
CA ALA A 60 2.93 6.29 2.77
C ALA A 60 3.45 5.04 3.51
N MET A 61 4.14 4.12 2.84
CA MET A 61 4.74 2.94 3.47
C MET A 61 5.80 3.32 4.52
N LEU A 62 6.49 4.45 4.36
CA LEU A 62 7.55 4.90 5.27
C LEU A 62 7.03 5.65 6.49
N ASN A 63 5.75 5.70 6.77
CA ASN A 63 5.25 6.33 8.00
C ASN A 63 5.50 5.49 9.27
N LYS A 64 5.55 4.16 9.12
CA LYS A 64 5.84 3.24 10.22
C LYS A 64 6.76 2.14 9.69
N PHE A 65 8.05 2.33 9.79
CA PHE A 65 9.05 1.38 9.31
C PHE A 65 10.23 1.28 10.26
N VAL A 66 10.95 0.18 10.15
CA VAL A 66 12.25 -0.04 10.80
C VAL A 66 13.30 -0.16 9.70
N CYS A 67 14.41 0.49 9.82
CA CYS A 67 15.50 0.42 8.86
C CYS A 67 16.81 0.06 9.54
N SER A 68 17.67 -0.63 8.82
CA SER A 68 19.03 -1.00 9.29
C SER A 68 20.01 0.17 9.29
N LYS A 69 19.72 1.22 8.48
CA LYS A 69 20.52 2.46 8.39
C LYS A 69 19.57 3.65 8.27
N PRO A 70 19.96 4.82 8.78
CA PRO A 70 19.17 6.04 8.61
C PRO A 70 18.89 6.33 7.13
N ILE A 71 17.64 6.64 6.82
CA ILE A 71 17.19 7.03 5.48
C ILE A 71 16.76 8.49 5.53
N THR A 72 17.32 9.30 4.64
CA THR A 72 16.86 10.67 4.45
C THR A 72 15.69 10.68 3.50
N ILE A 73 14.49 10.94 4.04
CA ILE A 73 13.27 11.08 3.22
C ILE A 73 13.29 12.47 2.57
N PRO A 74 13.21 12.57 1.24
CA PRO A 74 13.13 13.87 0.57
C PRO A 74 11.96 14.71 1.10
N SER A 75 12.24 15.95 1.48
CA SER A 75 11.19 16.88 1.95
C SER A 75 10.25 17.31 0.83
N GLY A 76 10.78 17.40 -0.39
CA GLY A 76 10.03 17.71 -1.60
C GLY A 76 9.21 16.53 -2.13
N LYS A 77 8.24 16.84 -2.97
CA LYS A 77 7.55 15.87 -3.81
C LYS A 77 7.53 16.40 -5.24
N LEU A 78 7.67 15.49 -6.18
CA LEU A 78 7.54 15.78 -7.60
C LEU A 78 6.21 15.20 -8.09
N LEU A 79 5.45 16.00 -8.84
CA LEU A 79 4.22 15.52 -9.45
C LEU A 79 4.52 14.92 -10.82
N ASP A 80 4.73 13.62 -10.87
CA ASP A 80 4.81 12.86 -12.11
C ASP A 80 3.41 12.40 -12.53
N LYS A 81 2.84 13.08 -13.54
CA LYS A 81 1.50 12.76 -14.06
C LYS A 81 1.40 11.36 -14.67
N ASN A 82 2.49 10.85 -15.27
CA ASN A 82 2.50 9.51 -15.87
C ASN A 82 2.52 8.45 -14.78
N HIS A 83 3.31 8.66 -13.72
CA HIS A 83 3.32 7.79 -12.57
C HIS A 83 1.95 7.74 -11.87
N ILE A 84 1.30 8.90 -11.67
CA ILE A 84 -0.07 8.93 -11.10
C ILE A 84 -1.07 8.20 -12.02
N LYS A 85 -1.01 8.41 -13.35
CA LYS A 85 -1.85 7.64 -14.29
C LYS A 85 -1.63 6.14 -14.17
N PHE A 86 -0.38 5.70 -14.07
CA PHE A 86 -0.03 4.29 -13.86
C PHE A 86 -0.65 3.75 -12.56
N LEU A 87 -0.53 4.47 -11.45
CA LEU A 87 -1.13 4.06 -10.17
C LEU A 87 -2.65 3.95 -10.21
N LEU A 88 -3.31 4.74 -11.07
CA LEU A 88 -4.76 4.73 -11.26
C LEU A 88 -5.25 3.61 -12.20
N MET A 89 -4.37 2.92 -12.93
CA MET A 89 -4.78 1.84 -13.85
C MET A 89 -5.48 0.71 -13.08
N MET A 90 -4.86 0.16 -12.04
CA MET A 90 -5.45 -0.93 -11.28
C MET A 90 -6.82 -0.58 -10.67
N PRO A 91 -7.03 0.58 -10.01
CA PRO A 91 -8.37 0.98 -9.57
C PRO A 91 -9.40 1.06 -10.70
N LYS A 92 -9.00 1.54 -11.89
CA LYS A 92 -9.90 1.63 -13.06
C LYS A 92 -10.26 0.25 -13.59
N ASP A 93 -9.28 -0.61 -13.80
CA ASP A 93 -9.48 -1.96 -14.30
C ASP A 93 -10.37 -2.77 -13.33
N LEU A 94 -10.23 -2.54 -12.02
CA LEU A 94 -11.04 -3.20 -11.01
C LEU A 94 -12.54 -2.86 -11.12
N LEU A 95 -12.90 -1.71 -11.67
CA LEU A 95 -14.30 -1.34 -11.91
C LEU A 95 -14.98 -2.23 -12.97
N GLU A 96 -14.21 -2.78 -13.90
CA GLU A 96 -14.70 -3.56 -15.04
C GLU A 96 -14.74 -5.07 -14.77
N VAL A 97 -14.12 -5.54 -13.67
CA VAL A 97 -14.01 -6.97 -13.38
C VAL A 97 -14.77 -7.37 -12.11
N LYS A 98 -15.04 -8.67 -11.97
CA LYS A 98 -15.52 -9.23 -10.70
C LYS A 98 -14.33 -9.41 -9.76
N ALA A 99 -14.43 -8.82 -8.57
CA ALA A 99 -13.39 -8.92 -7.55
C ALA A 99 -13.99 -8.97 -6.15
N SER A 100 -13.18 -9.33 -5.17
CA SER A 100 -13.57 -9.40 -3.76
C SER A 100 -13.77 -8.00 -3.16
N SER A 101 -14.55 -7.91 -2.08
CA SER A 101 -14.68 -6.69 -1.28
C SER A 101 -13.33 -6.19 -0.75
N ARG A 102 -12.42 -7.11 -0.42
CA ARG A 102 -11.06 -6.77 0.00
C ARG A 102 -10.29 -6.05 -1.10
N ALA A 103 -10.36 -6.53 -2.35
CA ALA A 103 -9.69 -5.89 -3.47
C ALA A 103 -10.21 -4.46 -3.71
N PHE A 104 -11.53 -4.25 -3.63
CA PHE A 104 -12.11 -2.90 -3.72
C PHE A 104 -11.68 -2.01 -2.55
N PHE A 105 -11.65 -2.53 -1.34
CA PHE A 105 -11.24 -1.80 -0.15
C PHE A 105 -9.77 -1.35 -0.23
N ASP A 106 -8.86 -2.25 -0.62
CA ASP A 106 -7.44 -1.94 -0.74
C ASP A 106 -7.19 -0.90 -1.86
N ASN A 107 -7.95 -0.98 -2.97
CA ASN A 107 -7.86 0.04 -4.02
C ASN A 107 -8.51 1.37 -3.62
N LEU A 108 -9.55 1.39 -2.81
CA LEU A 108 -10.10 2.61 -2.23
C LEU A 108 -9.07 3.30 -1.32
N ARG A 109 -8.35 2.53 -0.50
CA ARG A 109 -7.24 3.04 0.31
C ARG A 109 -6.14 3.64 -0.56
N ARG A 110 -5.78 2.98 -1.68
CA ARG A 110 -4.83 3.50 -2.67
C ARG A 110 -5.29 4.85 -3.24
N LEU A 111 -6.56 4.96 -3.64
CA LEU A 111 -7.11 6.21 -4.18
C LEU A 111 -7.07 7.36 -3.16
N ILE A 112 -7.42 7.08 -1.89
CA ILE A 112 -7.33 8.06 -0.80
C ILE A 112 -5.87 8.52 -0.63
N THR A 113 -4.91 7.59 -0.66
CA THR A 113 -3.48 7.94 -0.55
C THR A 113 -3.02 8.83 -1.70
N ILE A 114 -3.41 8.52 -2.93
CA ILE A 114 -3.11 9.35 -4.12
C ILE A 114 -3.75 10.74 -3.98
N GLU A 115 -5.02 10.80 -3.60
CA GLU A 115 -5.75 12.06 -3.42
C GLU A 115 -5.08 12.95 -2.36
N LYS A 116 -4.70 12.39 -1.21
CA LYS A 116 -3.97 13.11 -0.16
C LYS A 116 -2.63 13.65 -0.67
N PHE A 117 -1.89 12.84 -1.42
CA PHE A 117 -0.63 13.25 -2.03
C PHE A 117 -0.85 14.43 -2.98
N LEU A 118 -1.85 14.38 -3.87
CA LEU A 118 -2.15 15.46 -4.81
C LEU A 118 -2.54 16.76 -4.10
N LYS A 119 -3.27 16.68 -2.99
CA LYS A 119 -3.72 17.82 -2.19
C LYS A 119 -2.69 18.34 -1.17
N ASN A 120 -1.47 17.82 -1.15
CA ASN A 120 -0.45 18.13 -0.14
C ASN A 120 -0.88 17.83 1.32
N ASN A 121 -1.79 16.90 1.51
CA ASN A 121 -2.22 16.45 2.82
C ASN A 121 -1.25 15.42 3.41
N SER A 122 -1.34 15.22 4.73
CA SER A 122 -0.56 14.18 5.40
C SER A 122 -0.84 12.80 4.81
N LEU A 123 0.22 12.04 4.55
CA LEU A 123 0.17 10.64 4.16
C LEU A 123 0.27 9.70 5.38
N ASP A 124 0.10 10.25 6.58
CA ASP A 124 0.07 9.45 7.79
C ASP A 124 -0.96 8.32 7.70
N ILE A 125 -0.57 7.13 8.17
CA ILE A 125 -1.38 5.92 8.02
C ILE A 125 -2.71 6.02 8.78
N ASP A 126 -2.71 6.72 9.92
CA ASP A 126 -3.92 6.91 10.72
C ASP A 126 -4.86 7.91 10.05
N ALA A 127 -4.32 8.96 9.42
CA ALA A 127 -5.09 9.91 8.61
C ALA A 127 -5.72 9.25 7.37
N ILE A 128 -5.00 8.33 6.71
CA ILE A 128 -5.53 7.54 5.58
C ILE A 128 -6.63 6.60 6.07
N ASN A 129 -6.40 5.87 7.16
CA ASN A 129 -7.36 4.93 7.72
C ASN A 129 -8.63 5.61 8.23
N ASN A 130 -8.52 6.78 8.85
CA ASN A 130 -9.68 7.57 9.31
C ASN A 130 -10.55 8.01 8.14
N GLU A 131 -9.94 8.47 7.03
CA GLU A 131 -10.70 8.83 5.83
C GLU A 131 -11.33 7.60 5.16
N LEU A 132 -10.65 6.46 5.16
CA LEU A 132 -11.19 5.21 4.67
C LEU A 132 -12.39 4.76 5.52
N LYS A 133 -12.29 4.81 6.86
CA LYS A 133 -13.42 4.55 7.77
C LYS A 133 -14.62 5.45 7.50
N ALA A 134 -14.38 6.75 7.33
CA ALA A 134 -15.42 7.71 7.00
C ALA A 134 -16.09 7.41 5.66
N SER A 135 -15.32 6.91 4.68
CA SER A 135 -15.83 6.58 3.33
C SER A 135 -16.72 5.33 3.31
N VAL A 136 -16.41 4.31 4.12
CA VAL A 136 -17.10 3.01 4.09
C VAL A 136 -17.94 2.72 5.32
N ASN A 137 -17.93 3.53 6.34
CA ASN A 137 -18.34 3.39 7.74
C ASN A 137 -17.47 2.44 8.57
N GLU A 138 -17.51 2.65 9.89
CA GLU A 138 -16.60 1.97 10.82
C GLU A 138 -16.88 0.45 10.92
N ARG A 139 -18.15 0.04 10.91
CA ARG A 139 -18.53 -1.38 10.96
C ARG A 139 -17.93 -2.15 9.79
N LEU A 140 -18.16 -1.67 8.56
CA LEU A 140 -17.65 -2.33 7.35
C LEU A 140 -16.12 -2.30 7.29
N TYR A 141 -15.49 -1.20 7.72
CA TYR A 141 -14.04 -1.11 7.83
C TYR A 141 -13.47 -2.23 8.70
N ASN A 142 -14.06 -2.44 9.90
CA ASN A 142 -13.59 -3.46 10.83
C ASN A 142 -13.85 -4.88 10.29
N GLN A 143 -15.03 -5.14 9.72
CA GLN A 143 -15.36 -6.44 9.11
C GLN A 143 -14.36 -6.83 8.00
N ILE A 144 -14.06 -5.93 7.08
CA ILE A 144 -13.11 -6.22 6.00
C ILE A 144 -11.71 -6.44 6.56
N ARG A 145 -11.30 -5.63 7.55
CA ARG A 145 -9.97 -5.73 8.14
C ARG A 145 -9.76 -7.02 8.92
N ASN A 146 -10.80 -7.49 9.59
CA ASN A 146 -10.77 -8.73 10.39
C ASN A 146 -11.07 -9.99 9.55
N ASN A 147 -11.26 -9.87 8.24
CA ASN A 147 -11.70 -10.96 7.35
C ASN A 147 -13.02 -11.61 7.81
N GLU A 148 -13.92 -10.82 8.40
CA GLU A 148 -15.25 -11.26 8.80
C GLU A 148 -16.16 -11.45 7.58
N GLU A 149 -17.23 -12.21 7.76
CA GLU A 149 -18.23 -12.41 6.71
C GLU A 149 -18.93 -11.08 6.36
N ILE A 150 -19.03 -10.79 5.07
CA ILE A 150 -19.50 -9.52 4.55
C ILE A 150 -20.74 -9.74 3.69
N GLU A 151 -21.71 -8.84 3.81
CA GLU A 151 -22.96 -8.87 3.04
C GLU A 151 -22.69 -8.81 1.53
N LYS A 152 -23.49 -9.54 0.73
CA LYS A 152 -23.35 -9.61 -0.74
C LYS A 152 -23.37 -8.25 -1.43
N ASN A 153 -24.09 -7.27 -0.88
CA ASN A 153 -24.21 -5.93 -1.44
C ASN A 153 -22.98 -5.03 -1.23
N THR A 154 -22.04 -5.45 -0.38
CA THR A 154 -20.86 -4.64 -0.03
C THR A 154 -19.96 -4.35 -1.24
N VAL A 155 -19.78 -5.33 -2.14
CA VAL A 155 -18.98 -5.13 -3.36
C VAL A 155 -19.56 -4.02 -4.22
N SER A 156 -20.88 -3.99 -4.41
CA SER A 156 -21.56 -2.94 -5.20
C SER A 156 -21.41 -1.57 -4.55
N PHE A 157 -21.51 -1.51 -3.22
CA PHE A 157 -21.32 -0.28 -2.45
C PHE A 157 -19.87 0.25 -2.58
N LEU A 158 -18.86 -0.60 -2.37
CA LEU A 158 -17.44 -0.22 -2.49
C LEU A 158 -17.10 0.22 -3.93
N ARG A 159 -17.63 -0.50 -4.93
CA ARG A 159 -17.48 -0.12 -6.35
C ARG A 159 -18.05 1.28 -6.61
N LYS A 160 -19.21 1.61 -6.07
CA LYS A 160 -19.82 2.94 -6.20
C LYS A 160 -18.94 4.04 -5.58
N ILE A 161 -18.43 3.83 -4.36
CA ILE A 161 -17.53 4.78 -3.71
C ILE A 161 -16.27 4.97 -4.53
N MET A 162 -15.66 3.89 -4.99
CA MET A 162 -14.44 3.92 -5.78
C MET A 162 -14.64 4.68 -7.10
N LYS A 163 -15.77 4.46 -7.79
CA LYS A 163 -16.13 5.17 -9.03
C LYS A 163 -16.24 6.69 -8.83
N ASN A 164 -16.68 7.14 -7.66
CA ASN A 164 -16.81 8.56 -7.35
C ASN A 164 -15.45 9.21 -7.01
N LYS A 165 -14.41 8.43 -6.75
CA LYS A 165 -13.07 8.92 -6.41
C LYS A 165 -12.07 8.89 -7.59
N ILE A 166 -12.40 8.24 -8.69
CA ILE A 166 -11.61 8.20 -9.92
C ILE A 166 -12.00 9.34 -10.86
#